data_86bac9f9344d0ea705c0b1db37225163
#
_entry.id   86bac9f9344d0ea705c0b1db37225163
#
_cell.length_a   1.000
_cell.length_b   1.000
_cell.length_c   1.000
_cell.angle_alpha   90.00
_cell.angle_beta   90.00
_cell.angle_gamma   90.00
#
_symmetry.space_group_name_H-M   'P 1'
#
loop_
_entity.id
_entity.type
_entity.pdbx_description
1 polymer ?
#
loop_
_entity_poly.entity_id
_entity_poly.type
_entity_poly.pdbx_seq_one_letter_code
_entity_poly.pdbx_strand_id
1 'polypeptide(L)'
;FEVTDEGKFVVQYVDANEADLITESKAVFEKMPKVSPATYNGKPTYAKYTIKIAIPLQSIAQIQAAKEAEAVAKITSNKYIPNNKELNEVDNINYKTFDKPQFESHLNIPFSHSYYAQFDDEMNQVGANNHTSSKPFAYADVSKYYNLKAETEKLYKSKSGWWGKKLWNENLVEIQGEDYWFTLNPILDLQLGRSQADESNSTFVNTRGIQFNGGLGETINFTTTIYESQGRFAGYFNRYAESIKPSGGNPAIIPGIGIAKDFKSDAYDFPLAEANLAFTPSKFINLNLGYGRNFIGDGYRSLLLSDGASPYPYVKLNTTFWKIKYTNIYTWLKDVRPEVTLDRTYATKYVASHYLSLNVTKKLNLGFFESVVWTNQNDRGFDMSFVNPIIFYRAVEFGSSSRSGNALLGLTSKYKFNNQVNFYGQ
;
A
#
# COMPACT_ATOMS: atom_id res chain seq x y z
N PHE A 1 -17.77 51.46 10.71
CA PHE A 1 -16.86 52.60 10.83
C PHE A 1 -16.90 53.46 9.59
N GLU A 2 -16.40 54.66 9.73
CA GLU A 2 -16.28 55.63 8.66
C GLU A 2 -14.80 56.02 8.52
N VAL A 3 -14.34 56.17 7.31
CA VAL A 3 -13.05 56.83 7.00
C VAL A 3 -13.39 58.24 6.60
N THR A 4 -12.86 59.21 7.37
CA THR A 4 -13.12 60.61 7.12
C THR A 4 -12.36 61.14 5.88
N ASP A 5 -12.67 62.33 5.42
CA ASP A 5 -11.96 63.05 4.34
C ASP A 5 -10.47 63.33 4.67
N GLU A 6 -10.09 63.26 5.99
CA GLU A 6 -8.71 63.36 6.43
C GLU A 6 -8.02 61.97 6.53
N GLY A 7 -8.71 60.86 6.17
CA GLY A 7 -8.20 59.49 6.25
C GLY A 7 -8.17 58.88 7.67
N LYS A 8 -8.91 59.48 8.62
CA LYS A 8 -9.02 58.93 9.97
C LYS A 8 -10.17 57.96 10.08
N PHE A 9 -10.00 56.90 10.89
CA PHE A 9 -11.06 55.92 11.21
C PHE A 9 -11.93 56.46 12.35
N VAL A 10 -13.25 56.47 12.18
CA VAL A 10 -14.24 56.80 13.20
C VAL A 10 -15.24 55.65 13.33
N VAL A 11 -15.27 55.02 14.47
CA VAL A 11 -16.23 53.91 14.74
C VAL A 11 -17.57 54.51 15.04
N GLN A 12 -18.53 54.28 14.14
CA GLN A 12 -19.90 54.77 14.30
C GLN A 12 -20.75 53.85 15.20
N TYR A 13 -20.57 52.54 15.01
CA TYR A 13 -21.36 51.52 15.73
C TYR A 13 -20.60 50.23 15.80
N VAL A 14 -20.69 49.51 16.94
CA VAL A 14 -20.18 48.19 17.14
C VAL A 14 -21.36 47.32 17.69
N ASP A 15 -21.69 46.28 16.98
CA ASP A 15 -22.66 45.29 17.43
C ASP A 15 -21.93 44.08 17.98
N ALA A 16 -21.92 43.90 19.28
CA ALA A 16 -21.29 42.77 19.95
C ALA A 16 -22.04 42.44 21.24
N ASN A 17 -22.09 41.19 21.61
CA ASN A 17 -22.81 40.68 22.76
C ASN A 17 -22.12 41.04 24.11
N GLU A 18 -20.86 41.46 24.10
CA GLU A 18 -20.07 41.77 25.29
C GLU A 18 -19.56 43.22 25.26
N ALA A 19 -19.72 43.95 26.38
CA ALA A 19 -19.37 45.35 26.49
C ALA A 19 -17.84 45.58 26.29
N ASP A 20 -17.04 44.67 26.73
CA ASP A 20 -15.57 44.76 26.61
C ASP A 20 -15.14 44.70 25.14
N LEU A 21 -15.77 43.86 24.31
CA LEU A 21 -15.51 43.77 22.88
C LEU A 21 -15.86 45.07 22.14
N ILE A 22 -16.91 45.78 22.60
CA ILE A 22 -17.27 47.07 22.03
C ILE A 22 -16.19 48.11 22.32
N THR A 23 -15.67 48.13 23.55
CA THR A 23 -14.68 49.08 24.01
C THR A 23 -13.31 48.81 23.32
N GLU A 24 -12.89 47.56 23.29
CA GLU A 24 -11.61 47.19 22.65
C GLU A 24 -11.65 47.37 21.13
N SER A 25 -12.75 47.08 20.47
CA SER A 25 -12.91 47.34 19.03
C SER A 25 -12.76 48.80 18.71
N LYS A 26 -13.34 49.71 19.48
CA LYS A 26 -13.19 51.16 19.31
C LYS A 26 -11.73 51.59 19.50
N ALA A 27 -11.07 51.08 20.57
CA ALA A 27 -9.68 51.43 20.86
C ALA A 27 -8.69 50.95 19.78
N VAL A 28 -8.98 49.85 19.10
CA VAL A 28 -8.16 49.36 17.98
C VAL A 28 -8.25 50.31 16.78
N PHE A 29 -9.47 50.72 16.43
CA PHE A 29 -9.66 51.64 15.29
C PHE A 29 -9.07 53.03 15.53
N GLU A 30 -9.10 53.52 16.77
CA GLU A 30 -8.46 54.78 17.16
C GLU A 30 -6.93 54.78 16.97
N LYS A 31 -6.29 53.62 17.10
CA LYS A 31 -4.84 53.45 16.94
C LYS A 31 -4.42 53.14 15.51
N MET A 32 -5.35 52.97 14.57
CA MET A 32 -5.01 52.69 13.20
C MET A 32 -4.33 53.90 12.50
N PRO A 33 -3.33 53.66 11.66
CA PRO A 33 -2.69 54.69 10.90
C PRO A 33 -3.67 55.34 9.89
N LYS A 34 -3.51 56.60 9.58
CA LYS A 34 -4.31 57.27 8.56
C LYS A 34 -4.16 56.60 7.21
N VAL A 35 -5.25 56.51 6.48
CA VAL A 35 -5.31 55.93 5.12
C VAL A 35 -5.70 57.01 4.11
N SER A 36 -5.48 56.77 2.83
CA SER A 36 -5.92 57.66 1.78
C SER A 36 -7.47 57.68 1.76
N PRO A 37 -8.11 58.84 1.90
CA PRO A 37 -9.58 58.96 1.87
C PRO A 37 -10.15 58.60 0.50
N ALA A 38 -11.43 58.26 0.47
CA ALA A 38 -12.15 58.12 -0.79
C ALA A 38 -12.24 59.45 -1.52
N THR A 39 -12.30 59.41 -2.82
CA THR A 39 -12.44 60.63 -3.62
C THR A 39 -13.74 60.64 -4.44
N TYR A 40 -14.41 61.78 -4.46
CA TYR A 40 -15.57 62.02 -5.33
C TYR A 40 -15.29 63.30 -6.17
N ASN A 41 -15.36 63.16 -7.48
CA ASN A 41 -14.99 64.25 -8.41
C ASN A 41 -13.61 64.88 -8.11
N GLY A 42 -12.62 64.04 -7.74
CA GLY A 42 -11.25 64.46 -7.43
C GLY A 42 -11.08 65.16 -6.08
N LYS A 43 -12.11 65.26 -5.25
CA LYS A 43 -12.03 65.84 -3.90
C LYS A 43 -12.10 64.73 -2.85
N PRO A 44 -11.30 64.76 -1.76
CA PRO A 44 -11.44 63.84 -0.66
C PRO A 44 -12.84 63.86 -0.04
N THR A 45 -13.39 62.68 0.27
CA THR A 45 -14.69 62.51 0.88
C THR A 45 -14.66 61.36 1.88
N TYR A 46 -15.69 61.31 2.72
CA TYR A 46 -15.82 60.19 3.65
C TYR A 46 -16.43 58.94 2.99
N ALA A 47 -16.10 57.78 3.52
CA ALA A 47 -16.70 56.51 3.11
C ALA A 47 -17.03 55.62 4.33
N LYS A 48 -18.20 54.98 4.32
CA LYS A 48 -18.67 54.12 5.40
C LYS A 48 -18.44 52.65 5.02
N TYR A 49 -17.96 51.87 5.98
CA TYR A 49 -17.68 50.46 5.81
C TYR A 49 -18.29 49.64 6.95
N THR A 50 -18.74 48.42 6.66
CA THR A 50 -19.17 47.43 7.63
C THR A 50 -18.26 46.22 7.52
N ILE A 51 -17.64 45.79 8.62
CA ILE A 51 -16.80 44.58 8.67
C ILE A 51 -17.44 43.66 9.68
N LYS A 52 -17.62 42.40 9.29
CA LYS A 52 -17.97 41.31 10.21
C LYS A 52 -16.68 40.64 10.70
N ILE A 53 -16.45 40.69 12.01
CA ILE A 53 -15.30 40.05 12.64
C ILE A 53 -15.84 38.89 13.47
N ALA A 54 -15.46 37.66 13.12
CA ALA A 54 -15.74 36.49 13.95
C ALA A 54 -14.58 36.32 14.94
N ILE A 55 -14.82 36.56 16.22
CA ILE A 55 -13.86 36.29 17.28
C ILE A 55 -14.25 34.95 17.89
N PRO A 56 -13.38 33.92 17.87
CA PRO A 56 -13.66 32.68 18.58
C PRO A 56 -13.71 33.02 20.08
N LEU A 57 -14.88 32.95 20.69
CA LEU A 57 -15.11 33.13 22.12
C LEU A 57 -14.48 31.95 22.89
N GLN A 58 -13.19 32.00 23.11
CA GLN A 58 -12.55 31.15 24.13
C GLN A 58 -12.29 32.01 25.35
N SER A 59 -12.80 31.58 26.51
CA SER A 59 -12.47 32.25 27.76
C SER A 59 -10.96 32.12 28.03
N ILE A 60 -10.38 33.07 28.77
CA ILE A 60 -8.98 33.03 29.15
C ILE A 60 -8.63 31.69 29.82
N ALA A 61 -9.56 31.12 30.59
CA ALA A 61 -9.41 29.80 31.19
C ALA A 61 -9.37 28.66 30.14
N GLN A 62 -10.15 28.75 29.06
CA GLN A 62 -10.10 27.78 27.96
C GLN A 62 -8.82 27.89 27.14
N ILE A 63 -8.32 29.11 26.94
CA ILE A 63 -7.03 29.34 26.25
C ILE A 63 -5.87 28.84 27.11
N GLN A 64 -5.92 29.04 28.45
CA GLN A 64 -4.94 28.49 29.35
C GLN A 64 -5.00 26.95 29.42
N ALA A 65 -6.19 26.38 29.54
CA ALA A 65 -6.37 24.94 29.54
C ALA A 65 -5.93 24.29 28.21
N ALA A 66 -6.19 24.95 27.06
CA ALA A 66 -5.71 24.49 25.75
C ALA A 66 -4.18 24.56 25.64
N LYS A 67 -3.55 25.63 26.16
CA LYS A 67 -2.09 25.75 26.21
C LYS A 67 -1.46 24.75 27.17
N GLU A 68 -2.07 24.49 28.32
CA GLU A 68 -1.61 23.46 29.26
C GLU A 68 -1.79 22.04 28.67
N ALA A 69 -2.91 21.77 27.99
CA ALA A 69 -3.15 20.51 27.30
C ALA A 69 -2.15 20.31 26.13
N GLU A 70 -1.84 21.38 25.39
CA GLU A 70 -0.81 21.35 24.34
C GLU A 70 0.59 21.18 24.91
N ALA A 71 0.90 21.80 26.04
CA ALA A 71 2.16 21.62 26.75
C ALA A 71 2.29 20.21 27.34
N VAL A 72 1.22 19.65 27.91
CA VAL A 72 1.16 18.27 28.39
C VAL A 72 1.25 17.27 27.25
N ALA A 73 0.57 17.54 26.12
CA ALA A 73 0.69 16.73 24.90
C ALA A 73 2.12 16.78 24.32
N LYS A 74 2.77 17.93 24.33
CA LYS A 74 4.20 18.07 23.97
C LYS A 74 5.12 17.35 24.93
N ILE A 75 4.84 17.36 26.24
CA ILE A 75 5.63 16.65 27.26
C ILE A 75 5.41 15.14 27.17
N THR A 76 4.19 14.68 26.90
CA THR A 76 3.88 13.25 26.70
C THR A 76 4.37 12.73 25.36
N SER A 77 4.36 13.54 24.31
CA SER A 77 4.96 13.17 23.02
C SER A 77 6.49 13.20 23.06
N ASN A 78 7.09 14.02 23.92
CA ASN A 78 8.55 14.08 24.11
C ASN A 78 9.11 13.01 25.04
N LYS A 79 8.26 12.18 25.68
CA LYS A 79 8.76 11.26 26.71
C LYS A 79 9.51 10.04 26.18
N TYR A 80 9.60 9.84 24.84
CA TYR A 80 10.39 8.77 24.23
C TYR A 80 10.80 9.02 22.77
N ILE A 81 11.16 10.24 22.41
CA ILE A 81 11.94 10.42 21.19
C ILE A 81 13.35 10.77 21.66
N PRO A 82 14.31 9.85 21.63
CA PRO A 82 15.71 10.23 21.71
C PRO A 82 15.91 11.30 20.64
N ASN A 83 16.75 12.28 20.91
CA ASN A 83 17.10 13.39 20.02
C ASN A 83 17.65 12.81 18.71
N ASN A 84 16.74 12.40 17.79
CA ASN A 84 17.02 11.51 16.70
C ASN A 84 17.41 12.32 15.48
N LYS A 85 18.63 12.83 15.51
CA LYS A 85 19.37 13.21 14.31
C LYS A 85 19.27 12.12 13.22
N GLU A 86 19.21 10.87 13.63
CA GLU A 86 19.08 9.69 12.77
C GLU A 86 17.69 9.53 12.10
N LEU A 87 16.58 9.90 12.75
CA LEU A 87 15.26 9.89 12.15
C LEU A 87 15.17 10.93 11.02
N ASN A 88 15.74 12.10 11.21
CA ASN A 88 15.79 13.16 10.22
C ASN A 88 16.74 12.84 9.05
N GLU A 89 17.57 11.81 9.19
CA GLU A 89 18.46 11.38 8.12
C GLU A 89 17.78 10.55 7.02
N VAL A 90 16.68 9.86 7.34
CA VAL A 90 16.12 8.83 6.47
C VAL A 90 14.78 9.23 5.85
N ASP A 91 14.17 10.34 6.25
CA ASP A 91 12.86 10.75 5.75
C ASP A 91 12.83 12.24 5.41
N ASN A 92 13.29 12.58 4.21
CA ASN A 92 13.33 13.94 3.70
C ASN A 92 12.36 14.16 2.51
N ILE A 93 11.45 13.21 2.25
CA ILE A 93 10.55 13.31 1.12
C ILE A 93 9.21 13.88 1.58
N ASN A 94 8.77 14.96 0.93
CA ASN A 94 7.44 15.51 1.15
C ASN A 94 6.38 14.54 0.64
N TYR A 95 5.47 14.13 1.53
CA TYR A 95 4.35 13.28 1.17
C TYR A 95 3.33 14.05 0.33
N LYS A 96 2.73 13.35 -0.61
CA LYS A 96 1.65 13.87 -1.45
C LYS A 96 0.31 13.50 -0.83
N THR A 97 -0.67 14.41 -0.88
CA THR A 97 -2.03 14.16 -0.42
C THR A 97 -2.92 13.85 -1.62
N PHE A 98 -3.83 12.90 -1.48
CA PHE A 98 -4.74 12.45 -2.52
C PHE A 98 -6.16 12.35 -1.98
N ASP A 99 -7.15 12.77 -2.78
CA ASP A 99 -8.56 12.72 -2.40
C ASP A 99 -9.22 11.39 -2.74
N LYS A 100 -8.50 10.47 -3.37
CA LYS A 100 -9.05 9.18 -3.79
C LYS A 100 -8.75 8.11 -2.76
N PRO A 101 -9.78 7.53 -2.07
CA PRO A 101 -9.59 6.62 -0.95
C PRO A 101 -8.70 5.42 -1.25
N GLN A 102 -8.78 4.87 -2.47
CA GLN A 102 -7.92 3.74 -2.86
C GLN A 102 -6.42 4.04 -2.79
N PHE A 103 -5.99 5.27 -3.02
CA PHE A 103 -4.57 5.66 -2.96
C PHE A 103 -4.09 5.94 -1.54
N GLU A 104 -5.00 6.16 -0.62
CA GLU A 104 -4.72 6.34 0.80
C GLU A 104 -4.92 5.04 1.58
N SER A 105 -5.45 4.01 0.93
CA SER A 105 -5.81 2.74 1.55
C SER A 105 -4.61 1.82 1.79
N HIS A 106 -4.79 0.86 2.67
CA HIS A 106 -3.84 -0.21 2.93
C HIS A 106 -4.04 -1.46 2.04
N LEU A 107 -4.79 -1.32 0.94
CA LEU A 107 -4.88 -2.34 -0.09
C LEU A 107 -3.51 -2.62 -0.69
N ASN A 108 -3.26 -3.89 -0.95
CA ASN A 108 -2.08 -4.28 -1.73
C ASN A 108 -2.23 -3.83 -3.19
N ILE A 109 -1.22 -3.17 -3.71
CA ILE A 109 -1.09 -2.92 -5.15
C ILE A 109 -0.82 -4.26 -5.83
N PRO A 110 -1.56 -4.65 -6.88
CA PRO A 110 -1.31 -5.89 -7.60
C PRO A 110 0.16 -6.02 -8.01
N PHE A 111 0.79 -7.13 -7.63
CA PHE A 111 2.23 -7.30 -7.83
C PHE A 111 2.54 -7.75 -9.25
N SER A 112 3.28 -6.90 -9.94
CA SER A 112 3.91 -7.18 -11.22
C SER A 112 5.22 -6.40 -11.30
N HIS A 113 6.31 -7.04 -11.70
CA HIS A 113 7.61 -6.38 -11.81
C HIS A 113 7.58 -5.17 -12.76
N SER A 114 6.90 -5.29 -13.90
CA SER A 114 6.77 -4.20 -14.86
C SER A 114 5.96 -3.03 -14.33
N TYR A 115 4.89 -3.31 -13.58
CA TYR A 115 4.08 -2.27 -12.97
C TYR A 115 4.82 -1.58 -11.82
N TYR A 116 5.57 -2.34 -11.02
CA TYR A 116 6.34 -1.80 -9.89
C TYR A 116 7.56 -0.99 -10.31
N ALA A 117 8.09 -1.24 -11.50
CA ALA A 117 9.18 -0.43 -12.07
C ALA A 117 8.84 1.07 -12.18
N GLN A 118 7.55 1.41 -12.27
CA GLN A 118 7.09 2.81 -12.27
C GLN A 118 7.38 3.55 -10.96
N PHE A 119 7.52 2.82 -9.87
CA PHE A 119 7.75 3.39 -8.54
C PHE A 119 9.24 3.48 -8.18
N ASP A 120 10.09 2.79 -8.93
CA ASP A 120 11.49 2.59 -8.56
C ASP A 120 12.26 3.89 -8.42
N ASP A 121 12.07 4.84 -9.31
CA ASP A 121 12.78 6.12 -9.26
C ASP A 121 12.44 6.89 -7.97
N GLU A 122 11.18 7.06 -7.67
CA GLU A 122 10.72 7.83 -6.51
C GLU A 122 10.97 7.08 -5.18
N MET A 123 10.79 5.77 -5.17
CA MET A 123 10.98 4.96 -3.95
C MET A 123 12.45 4.71 -3.63
N ASN A 124 13.35 4.80 -4.59
CA ASN A 124 14.78 4.59 -4.37
C ASN A 124 15.59 5.88 -4.19
N GLN A 125 14.94 7.03 -4.00
CA GLN A 125 15.63 8.27 -3.66
C GLN A 125 16.49 8.12 -2.40
N VAL A 126 17.67 8.72 -2.40
CA VAL A 126 18.55 8.73 -1.22
C VAL A 126 17.86 9.44 -0.06
N GLY A 127 17.77 8.80 1.08
CA GLY A 127 17.07 9.31 2.27
C GLY A 127 15.62 8.87 2.39
N ALA A 128 15.01 8.23 1.38
CA ALA A 128 13.67 7.67 1.48
C ALA A 128 13.64 6.53 2.51
N ASN A 129 12.73 6.66 3.50
CA ASN A 129 12.53 5.66 4.56
C ASN A 129 11.49 4.63 4.16
N ASN A 130 11.76 3.89 3.10
CA ASN A 130 10.91 2.80 2.64
C ASN A 130 11.63 1.46 2.66
N HIS A 131 10.88 0.38 2.44
CA HIS A 131 11.36 -1.00 2.50
C HIS A 131 10.90 -1.76 1.26
N THR A 132 11.56 -1.52 0.14
CA THR A 132 11.16 -2.01 -1.19
C THR A 132 11.33 -3.52 -1.38
N SER A 133 12.09 -4.19 -0.51
CA SER A 133 12.29 -5.64 -0.61
C SER A 133 11.04 -6.44 -0.23
N SER A 134 10.12 -5.92 0.58
CA SER A 134 8.90 -6.63 1.00
C SER A 134 7.71 -6.24 0.13
N LYS A 135 7.25 -7.12 -0.74
CA LYS A 135 6.14 -6.91 -1.68
C LYS A 135 5.00 -7.92 -1.43
N PRO A 136 3.76 -7.61 -1.82
CA PRO A 136 3.29 -6.40 -2.48
C PRO A 136 3.31 -5.18 -1.56
N PHE A 137 3.39 -3.98 -2.16
CA PHE A 137 3.27 -2.70 -1.48
C PHE A 137 1.80 -2.35 -1.24
N ALA A 138 1.50 -1.63 -0.16
CA ALA A 138 0.21 -0.99 0.01
C ALA A 138 0.15 0.35 -0.74
N TYR A 139 -1.05 0.77 -1.19
CA TYR A 139 -1.25 2.08 -1.79
C TYR A 139 -0.75 3.21 -0.89
N ALA A 140 -1.07 3.17 0.40
CA ALA A 140 -0.61 4.15 1.38
C ALA A 140 0.93 4.24 1.50
N ASP A 141 1.65 3.14 1.28
CA ASP A 141 3.12 3.15 1.33
C ASP A 141 3.73 3.81 0.09
N VAL A 142 3.17 3.53 -1.10
CA VAL A 142 3.65 4.08 -2.37
C VAL A 142 3.26 5.55 -2.55
N SER A 143 2.04 5.93 -2.15
CA SER A 143 1.52 7.29 -2.32
C SER A 143 2.31 8.34 -1.54
N LYS A 144 3.11 7.95 -0.56
CA LYS A 144 4.05 8.84 0.12
C LYS A 144 5.15 9.37 -0.80
N TYR A 145 5.52 8.61 -1.82
CA TYR A 145 6.64 8.90 -2.72
C TYR A 145 6.18 9.16 -4.16
N TYR A 146 5.15 8.45 -4.63
CA TYR A 146 4.70 8.44 -6.01
C TYR A 146 3.24 8.89 -6.13
N ASN A 147 2.94 9.79 -7.07
CA ASN A 147 1.60 10.32 -7.25
C ASN A 147 0.72 9.42 -8.11
N LEU A 148 0.18 8.36 -7.51
CA LEU A 148 -0.69 7.38 -8.16
C LEU A 148 -1.92 8.01 -8.80
N LYS A 149 -2.51 9.03 -8.17
CA LYS A 149 -3.69 9.75 -8.71
C LYS A 149 -3.34 10.46 -10.02
N ALA A 150 -2.25 11.22 -10.04
CA ALA A 150 -1.83 11.93 -11.24
C ALA A 150 -1.48 10.98 -12.39
N GLU A 151 -0.87 9.82 -12.11
CA GLU A 151 -0.59 8.82 -13.12
C GLU A 151 -1.88 8.18 -13.69
N THR A 152 -2.86 7.93 -12.84
CA THR A 152 -4.17 7.45 -13.28
C THR A 152 -4.87 8.49 -14.16
N GLU A 153 -4.81 9.77 -13.79
CA GLU A 153 -5.43 10.87 -14.56
C GLU A 153 -4.80 11.06 -15.94
N LYS A 154 -3.50 10.81 -16.10
CA LYS A 154 -2.83 10.82 -17.42
C LYS A 154 -3.39 9.78 -18.40
N LEU A 155 -3.95 8.70 -17.90
CA LEU A 155 -4.55 7.64 -18.72
C LEU A 155 -5.97 7.97 -19.17
N TYR A 156 -6.61 8.98 -18.60
CA TYR A 156 -7.97 9.37 -18.93
C TYR A 156 -8.08 9.79 -20.40
N LYS A 157 -9.16 9.35 -21.03
CA LYS A 157 -9.48 9.68 -22.41
C LYS A 157 -10.56 10.77 -22.46
N SER A 158 -10.46 11.65 -23.45
CA SER A 158 -11.49 12.66 -23.70
C SER A 158 -12.77 11.98 -24.24
N LYS A 159 -13.63 11.53 -23.32
CA LYS A 159 -14.90 10.85 -23.61
C LYS A 159 -16.04 11.54 -22.87
N SER A 160 -17.09 11.90 -23.59
CA SER A 160 -18.28 12.57 -23.06
C SER A 160 -19.42 11.60 -22.75
N GLY A 161 -19.56 10.52 -23.53
CA GLY A 161 -20.62 9.53 -23.37
C GLY A 161 -20.41 8.63 -22.14
N TRP A 162 -21.51 8.15 -21.55
CA TRP A 162 -21.50 7.28 -20.38
C TRP A 162 -20.60 6.04 -20.54
N TRP A 163 -20.77 5.31 -21.64
CA TRP A 163 -19.93 4.13 -21.94
C TRP A 163 -18.45 4.46 -22.07
N GLY A 164 -18.14 5.60 -22.74
CA GLY A 164 -16.76 6.01 -22.90
C GLY A 164 -16.10 6.40 -21.56
N LYS A 165 -16.83 7.06 -20.68
CA LYS A 165 -16.33 7.37 -19.32
C LYS A 165 -16.09 6.10 -18.52
N LYS A 166 -17.06 5.17 -18.49
CA LYS A 166 -16.97 3.91 -17.72
C LYS A 166 -15.89 2.97 -18.23
N LEU A 167 -15.63 2.95 -19.53
CA LEU A 167 -14.59 2.09 -20.10
C LEU A 167 -13.17 2.64 -19.93
N TRP A 168 -13.01 3.98 -19.80
CA TRP A 168 -11.68 4.59 -19.85
C TRP A 168 -11.31 5.44 -18.65
N ASN A 169 -12.25 6.00 -17.92
CA ASN A 169 -11.95 7.03 -16.95
C ASN A 169 -12.49 6.75 -15.54
N GLU A 170 -13.55 5.98 -15.43
CA GLU A 170 -14.27 5.78 -14.17
C GLU A 170 -14.39 4.29 -13.84
N ASN A 171 -14.53 3.99 -12.56
CA ASN A 171 -14.93 2.63 -12.16
C ASN A 171 -16.31 2.28 -12.73
N LEU A 172 -16.54 1.03 -13.07
CA LEU A 172 -17.86 0.58 -13.55
C LEU A 172 -18.92 0.86 -12.48
N VAL A 173 -18.63 0.46 -11.23
CA VAL A 173 -19.42 0.85 -10.07
C VAL A 173 -18.47 1.49 -9.07
N GLU A 174 -18.87 2.63 -8.54
CA GLU A 174 -18.18 3.33 -7.45
C GLU A 174 -19.22 3.83 -6.46
N ILE A 175 -19.07 3.46 -5.21
CA ILE A 175 -19.93 3.87 -4.11
C ILE A 175 -19.04 4.46 -3.02
N GLN A 176 -19.34 5.69 -2.62
CA GLN A 176 -18.63 6.40 -1.56
C GLN A 176 -19.62 6.85 -0.51
N GLY A 177 -19.48 6.35 0.72
CA GLY A 177 -20.16 6.85 1.91
C GLY A 177 -19.21 7.67 2.79
N GLU A 178 -19.66 8.01 4.00
CA GLU A 178 -18.81 8.72 4.98
C GLU A 178 -17.71 7.78 5.51
N ASP A 179 -18.06 6.53 5.86
CA ASP A 179 -17.16 5.56 6.49
C ASP A 179 -16.89 4.32 5.63
N TYR A 180 -17.26 4.34 4.34
CA TYR A 180 -17.02 3.22 3.46
C TYR A 180 -16.90 3.65 2.00
N TRP A 181 -16.20 2.85 1.23
CA TRP A 181 -16.15 2.98 -0.22
C TRP A 181 -16.01 1.62 -0.89
N PHE A 182 -16.58 1.48 -2.10
CA PHE A 182 -16.48 0.28 -2.92
C PHE A 182 -16.25 0.65 -4.37
N THR A 183 -15.43 -0.14 -5.04
CA THR A 183 -15.29 -0.09 -6.50
C THR A 183 -15.41 -1.49 -7.08
N LEU A 184 -16.06 -1.60 -8.24
CA LEU A 184 -16.16 -2.83 -9.00
C LEU A 184 -15.79 -2.57 -10.45
N ASN A 185 -14.87 -3.37 -10.97
CA ASN A 185 -14.38 -3.25 -12.34
C ASN A 185 -14.28 -4.62 -13.01
N PRO A 186 -14.68 -4.73 -14.30
CA PRO A 186 -14.36 -5.89 -15.11
C PRO A 186 -12.86 -5.88 -15.47
N ILE A 187 -12.30 -7.06 -15.64
CA ILE A 187 -10.93 -7.26 -16.12
C ILE A 187 -10.98 -8.05 -17.42
N LEU A 188 -10.22 -7.58 -18.38
CA LEU A 188 -10.02 -8.26 -19.65
C LEU A 188 -8.55 -8.20 -20.04
N ASP A 189 -7.94 -9.37 -20.24
CA ASP A 189 -6.57 -9.49 -20.76
C ASP A 189 -6.58 -10.48 -21.91
N LEU A 190 -6.35 -9.96 -23.11
CA LEU A 190 -6.30 -10.73 -24.35
C LEU A 190 -4.89 -10.65 -24.92
N GLN A 191 -4.22 -11.79 -24.96
CA GLN A 191 -2.88 -11.91 -25.50
C GLN A 191 -2.88 -12.84 -26.71
N LEU A 192 -2.16 -12.45 -27.76
CA LEU A 192 -1.90 -13.26 -28.93
C LEU A 192 -0.41 -13.28 -29.19
N GLY A 193 0.11 -14.44 -29.52
CA GLY A 193 1.53 -14.60 -29.74
C GLY A 193 1.83 -15.73 -30.75
N ARG A 194 3.10 -15.91 -31.05
CA ARG A 194 3.60 -16.96 -31.91
C ARG A 194 4.86 -17.57 -31.35
N SER A 195 4.89 -18.90 -31.30
CA SER A 195 6.10 -19.66 -30.99
C SER A 195 6.77 -20.07 -32.30
N GLN A 196 8.05 -19.75 -32.45
CA GLN A 196 8.82 -20.19 -33.65
C GLN A 196 9.36 -21.62 -33.50
N ALA A 197 9.37 -22.14 -32.30
CA ALA A 197 9.94 -23.44 -31.97
C ALA A 197 8.93 -24.60 -32.00
N ASP A 198 7.64 -24.32 -32.18
CA ASP A 198 6.58 -25.30 -32.02
C ASP A 198 5.73 -25.43 -33.32
N GLU A 199 5.25 -26.65 -33.60
CA GLU A 199 4.46 -26.95 -34.75
C GLU A 199 3.11 -26.19 -34.80
N SER A 200 2.50 -25.91 -33.65
CA SER A 200 1.24 -25.15 -33.56
C SER A 200 1.39 -23.64 -33.77
N ASN A 201 2.59 -23.11 -33.66
CA ASN A 201 2.98 -21.71 -33.92
C ASN A 201 2.17 -20.59 -33.25
N SER A 202 0.92 -20.79 -32.81
CA SER A 202 0.09 -19.76 -32.21
C SER A 202 -0.05 -19.96 -30.72
N THR A 203 0.17 -18.89 -29.95
CA THR A 203 -0.11 -18.83 -28.52
C THR A 203 -1.20 -17.81 -28.23
N PHE A 204 -1.97 -17.99 -27.20
CA PHE A 204 -2.97 -17.02 -26.76
C PHE A 204 -3.21 -17.13 -25.27
N VAL A 205 -3.65 -16.04 -24.67
CA VAL A 205 -4.28 -16.00 -23.34
C VAL A 205 -5.55 -15.17 -23.46
N ASN A 206 -6.64 -15.67 -22.95
CA ASN A 206 -7.93 -15.01 -22.88
C ASN A 206 -8.38 -15.05 -21.41
N THR A 207 -8.13 -13.97 -20.69
CA THR A 207 -8.50 -13.80 -19.28
C THR A 207 -9.67 -12.84 -19.18
N ARG A 208 -10.70 -13.27 -18.45
CA ARG A 208 -11.87 -12.48 -18.10
C ARG A 208 -12.03 -12.52 -16.58
N GLY A 209 -12.31 -11.39 -16.00
CA GLY A 209 -12.38 -11.32 -14.55
C GLY A 209 -13.17 -10.14 -14.05
N ILE A 210 -13.27 -10.10 -12.73
CA ILE A 210 -13.90 -9.02 -11.99
C ILE A 210 -13.04 -8.69 -10.77
N GLN A 211 -12.88 -7.41 -10.50
CA GLN A 211 -12.20 -6.94 -9.30
C GLN A 211 -13.15 -6.11 -8.46
N PHE A 212 -13.17 -6.42 -7.20
CA PHE A 212 -13.91 -5.70 -6.17
C PHE A 212 -12.95 -5.21 -5.09
N ASN A 213 -12.90 -3.88 -4.88
CA ASN A 213 -12.10 -3.25 -3.85
C ASN A 213 -13.00 -2.46 -2.91
N GLY A 214 -12.61 -2.34 -1.64
CA GLY A 214 -13.36 -1.54 -0.71
C GLY A 214 -12.57 -1.20 0.56
N GLY A 215 -13.15 -0.26 1.31
CA GLY A 215 -12.68 0.13 2.62
C GLY A 215 -13.85 0.37 3.57
N LEU A 216 -13.65 0.02 4.84
CA LEU A 216 -14.59 0.25 5.94
C LEU A 216 -13.84 1.02 7.02
N GLY A 217 -14.24 2.27 7.24
CA GLY A 217 -13.46 3.20 8.04
C GLY A 217 -12.05 3.40 7.50
N GLU A 218 -11.13 3.77 8.38
CA GLU A 218 -9.71 3.97 8.04
C GLU A 218 -8.87 2.70 8.21
N THR A 219 -9.41 1.67 8.87
CA THR A 219 -8.63 0.54 9.35
C THR A 219 -8.78 -0.75 8.57
N ILE A 220 -9.90 -0.93 7.86
CA ILE A 220 -10.20 -2.16 7.13
C ILE A 220 -10.26 -1.86 5.63
N ASN A 221 -9.45 -2.58 4.87
CA ASN A 221 -9.47 -2.52 3.41
C ASN A 221 -9.48 -3.95 2.85
N PHE A 222 -10.19 -4.16 1.75
CA PHE A 222 -10.25 -5.47 1.13
C PHE A 222 -10.26 -5.38 -0.40
N THR A 223 -9.69 -6.39 -1.01
CA THR A 223 -9.75 -6.63 -2.47
C THR A 223 -10.07 -8.08 -2.74
N THR A 224 -10.86 -8.32 -3.76
CA THR A 224 -11.08 -9.64 -4.34
C THR A 224 -11.05 -9.54 -5.84
N THR A 225 -10.26 -10.40 -6.47
CA THR A 225 -10.17 -10.50 -7.91
C THR A 225 -10.37 -11.96 -8.31
N ILE A 226 -11.29 -12.20 -9.22
CA ILE A 226 -11.58 -13.54 -9.75
C ILE A 226 -11.35 -13.47 -11.26
N TYR A 227 -10.51 -14.38 -11.75
CA TYR A 227 -10.21 -14.53 -13.17
C TYR A 227 -10.62 -15.92 -13.65
N GLU A 228 -11.09 -15.99 -14.86
CA GLU A 228 -11.21 -17.20 -15.65
C GLU A 228 -10.39 -17.04 -16.91
N SER A 229 -9.50 -17.96 -17.14
CA SER A 229 -8.50 -17.85 -18.18
C SER A 229 -8.41 -19.10 -19.03
N GLN A 230 -8.26 -18.89 -20.32
CA GLN A 230 -7.94 -19.93 -21.28
C GLN A 230 -6.68 -19.55 -22.02
N GLY A 231 -5.73 -20.47 -22.13
CA GLY A 231 -4.45 -20.15 -22.75
C GLY A 231 -3.76 -21.33 -23.38
N ARG A 232 -3.09 -21.05 -24.50
CA ARG A 232 -2.07 -21.91 -25.10
C ARG A 232 -0.75 -21.21 -24.98
N PHE A 233 0.19 -21.86 -24.34
CA PHE A 233 1.52 -21.33 -24.10
C PHE A 233 2.54 -21.88 -25.10
N ALA A 234 3.76 -21.37 -25.06
CA ALA A 234 4.85 -21.93 -25.84
C ALA A 234 5.15 -23.37 -25.39
N GLY A 235 5.62 -24.20 -26.32
CA GLY A 235 5.78 -25.63 -26.10
C GLY A 235 6.71 -26.01 -24.95
N TYR A 236 7.74 -25.23 -24.67
CA TYR A 236 8.59 -25.47 -23.50
C TYR A 236 7.82 -25.34 -22.18
N PHE A 237 6.89 -24.40 -22.10
CA PHE A 237 6.05 -24.17 -20.94
C PHE A 237 5.03 -25.29 -20.78
N ASN A 238 4.36 -25.70 -21.87
CA ASN A 238 3.42 -26.80 -21.85
C ASN A 238 4.10 -28.12 -21.45
N ARG A 239 5.30 -28.40 -22.00
CA ARG A 239 6.08 -29.60 -21.60
C ARG A 239 6.43 -29.61 -20.12
N TYR A 240 6.78 -28.45 -19.56
CA TYR A 240 7.03 -28.36 -18.12
C TYR A 240 5.75 -28.60 -17.31
N ALA A 241 4.63 -27.97 -17.69
CA ALA A 241 3.34 -28.18 -17.03
C ALA A 241 2.91 -29.65 -17.02
N GLU A 242 3.08 -30.32 -18.18
CA GLU A 242 2.77 -31.76 -18.29
C GLU A 242 3.75 -32.65 -17.48
N SER A 243 5.01 -32.26 -17.38
CA SER A 243 6.02 -33.04 -16.63
C SER A 243 5.74 -33.09 -15.12
N ILE A 244 5.03 -32.09 -14.57
CA ILE A 244 4.62 -32.03 -13.16
C ILE A 244 3.17 -32.43 -12.93
N LYS A 245 2.45 -32.81 -13.97
CA LYS A 245 1.06 -33.30 -13.91
C LYS A 245 1.05 -34.66 -13.20
N PRO A 246 0.25 -34.82 -12.13
CA PRO A 246 0.11 -36.11 -11.48
C PRO A 246 -0.41 -37.19 -12.42
N SER A 247 0.00 -38.43 -12.20
CA SER A 247 -0.49 -39.60 -12.94
C SER A 247 -2.01 -39.78 -12.76
N GLY A 248 -2.69 -40.21 -13.82
CA GLY A 248 -4.12 -40.51 -13.77
C GLY A 248 -5.06 -39.42 -14.28
N GLY A 249 -4.56 -38.49 -15.11
CA GLY A 249 -5.40 -37.52 -15.81
C GLY A 249 -5.86 -36.33 -14.96
N ASN A 250 -5.15 -36.06 -13.89
CA ASN A 250 -5.43 -34.92 -13.02
C ASN A 250 -5.17 -33.57 -13.72
N PRO A 251 -5.70 -32.45 -13.20
CA PRO A 251 -5.47 -31.14 -13.77
C PRO A 251 -3.99 -30.80 -13.93
N ALA A 252 -3.62 -30.19 -15.04
CA ALA A 252 -2.27 -29.68 -15.27
C ALA A 252 -1.93 -28.59 -14.27
N ILE A 253 -0.64 -28.49 -13.90
CA ILE A 253 -0.12 -27.46 -13.03
C ILE A 253 0.68 -26.48 -13.87
N ILE A 254 0.17 -25.26 -14.03
CA ILE A 254 0.81 -24.20 -14.78
C ILE A 254 1.68 -23.37 -13.83
N PRO A 255 3.00 -23.24 -14.08
CA PRO A 255 3.91 -22.52 -13.19
C PRO A 255 3.48 -21.07 -12.94
N GLY A 256 3.45 -20.69 -11.67
CA GLY A 256 3.05 -19.35 -11.24
C GLY A 256 1.54 -19.05 -11.30
N ILE A 257 0.73 -19.96 -11.86
CA ILE A 257 -0.72 -19.79 -11.98
C ILE A 257 -1.45 -20.77 -11.08
N GLY A 258 -1.19 -22.07 -11.21
CA GLY A 258 -1.79 -23.10 -10.38
C GLY A 258 -2.32 -24.30 -11.16
N ILE A 259 -3.34 -24.92 -10.61
CA ILE A 259 -3.96 -26.09 -11.19
C ILE A 259 -4.83 -25.67 -12.37
N ALA A 260 -4.71 -26.37 -13.50
CA ALA A 260 -5.48 -26.12 -14.69
C ALA A 260 -6.11 -27.43 -15.20
N LYS A 261 -7.14 -27.29 -16.02
CA LYS A 261 -7.75 -28.38 -16.78
C LYS A 261 -7.27 -28.31 -18.22
N ASP A 262 -7.20 -29.47 -18.88
CA ASP A 262 -6.95 -29.51 -20.32
C ASP A 262 -8.12 -28.84 -21.08
N PHE A 263 -7.80 -28.03 -22.06
CA PHE A 263 -8.75 -27.32 -22.91
C PHE A 263 -8.37 -27.48 -24.37
N LYS A 264 -9.22 -28.10 -25.17
CA LYS A 264 -8.94 -28.44 -26.58
C LYS A 264 -7.59 -29.19 -26.71
N SER A 265 -6.90 -28.98 -27.82
CA SER A 265 -5.54 -29.50 -28.02
C SER A 265 -4.54 -28.47 -27.53
N ASP A 266 -3.61 -28.87 -26.68
CA ASP A 266 -2.45 -28.08 -26.25
C ASP A 266 -2.78 -26.74 -25.57
N ALA A 267 -3.95 -26.60 -24.97
CA ALA A 267 -4.36 -25.43 -24.22
C ALA A 267 -4.89 -25.82 -22.83
N TYR A 268 -4.98 -24.82 -21.97
CA TYR A 268 -5.41 -24.97 -20.58
C TYR A 268 -6.55 -24.03 -20.25
N ASP A 269 -7.43 -24.49 -19.39
CA ASP A 269 -8.50 -23.71 -18.76
C ASP A 269 -8.20 -23.63 -17.26
N PHE A 270 -8.06 -22.42 -16.72
CA PHE A 270 -7.62 -22.22 -15.35
C PHE A 270 -8.30 -21.02 -14.70
N PRO A 271 -8.99 -21.23 -13.58
CA PRO A 271 -9.44 -20.15 -12.72
C PRO A 271 -8.29 -19.65 -11.86
N LEU A 272 -8.29 -18.35 -11.58
CA LEU A 272 -7.40 -17.74 -10.62
C LEU A 272 -8.22 -16.82 -9.72
N ALA A 273 -8.01 -16.88 -8.43
CA ALA A 273 -8.57 -15.94 -7.47
C ALA A 273 -7.44 -15.36 -6.64
N GLU A 274 -7.50 -14.06 -6.38
CA GLU A 274 -6.63 -13.39 -5.43
C GLU A 274 -7.50 -12.51 -4.52
N ALA A 275 -7.22 -12.54 -3.23
CA ALA A 275 -7.96 -11.76 -2.25
C ALA A 275 -7.03 -11.27 -1.15
N ASN A 276 -7.33 -10.11 -0.59
CA ASN A 276 -6.62 -9.59 0.57
C ASN A 276 -7.58 -8.79 1.45
N LEU A 277 -7.57 -9.08 2.73
CA LEU A 277 -8.20 -8.28 3.78
C LEU A 277 -7.08 -7.68 4.63
N ALA A 278 -6.93 -6.37 4.59
CA ALA A 278 -5.97 -5.62 5.37
C ALA A 278 -6.64 -4.97 6.57
N PHE A 279 -6.10 -5.20 7.75
CA PHE A 279 -6.52 -4.57 9.00
C PHE A 279 -5.35 -3.78 9.58
N THR A 280 -5.52 -2.45 9.69
CA THR A 280 -4.48 -1.51 10.12
C THR A 280 -4.95 -0.74 11.36
N PRO A 281 -4.90 -1.37 12.56
CA PRO A 281 -5.37 -0.75 13.79
C PRO A 281 -4.52 0.42 14.27
N SER A 282 -3.33 0.57 13.74
CA SER A 282 -2.40 1.65 14.07
C SER A 282 -1.39 1.89 12.96
N LYS A 283 -0.72 3.03 12.98
CA LYS A 283 0.37 3.35 12.04
C LYS A 283 1.56 2.38 12.07
N PHE A 284 1.64 1.53 13.08
CA PHE A 284 2.74 0.58 13.24
C PHE A 284 2.42 -0.82 12.73
N ILE A 285 1.16 -1.22 12.74
CA ILE A 285 0.72 -2.60 12.54
C ILE A 285 -0.23 -2.66 11.36
N ASN A 286 0.08 -3.54 10.41
CA ASN A 286 -0.77 -3.89 9.30
C ASN A 286 -0.85 -5.42 9.21
N LEU A 287 -2.03 -5.97 9.46
CA LEU A 287 -2.34 -7.40 9.36
C LEU A 287 -3.07 -7.66 8.05
N ASN A 288 -2.59 -8.63 7.29
CA ASN A 288 -3.22 -9.07 6.05
C ASN A 288 -3.62 -10.54 6.15
N LEU A 289 -4.87 -10.83 5.85
CA LEU A 289 -5.37 -12.16 5.54
C LEU A 289 -5.57 -12.24 4.04
N GLY A 290 -4.85 -13.11 3.36
CA GLY A 290 -4.88 -13.10 1.91
C GLY A 290 -4.79 -14.46 1.27
N TYR A 291 -5.17 -14.49 0.00
CA TYR A 291 -4.89 -15.53 -0.97
C TYR A 291 -4.19 -14.87 -2.15
N GLY A 292 -2.93 -15.16 -2.34
CA GLY A 292 -2.11 -14.46 -3.33
C GLY A 292 -0.63 -14.81 -3.17
N ARG A 293 0.25 -13.97 -3.71
CA ARG A 293 1.69 -14.18 -3.70
C ARG A 293 2.40 -13.10 -2.91
N ASN A 294 3.50 -13.46 -2.26
CA ASN A 294 4.41 -12.54 -1.60
C ASN A 294 5.80 -12.69 -2.21
N PHE A 295 6.59 -11.61 -2.13
CA PHE A 295 7.94 -11.58 -2.68
C PHE A 295 8.86 -10.84 -1.72
N ILE A 296 10.03 -11.40 -1.46
CA ILE A 296 11.07 -10.78 -0.63
C ILE A 296 12.34 -10.62 -1.47
N GLY A 297 12.64 -9.39 -1.84
CA GLY A 297 13.82 -9.04 -2.63
C GLY A 297 13.66 -7.73 -3.40
N ASP A 298 14.75 -7.15 -3.85
CA ASP A 298 14.77 -5.95 -4.68
C ASP A 298 14.95 -6.26 -6.19
N GLY A 299 15.39 -7.46 -6.54
CA GLY A 299 15.59 -7.88 -7.92
C GLY A 299 14.35 -8.43 -8.61
N TYR A 300 14.51 -8.76 -9.91
CA TYR A 300 13.48 -9.45 -10.71
C TYR A 300 13.26 -10.90 -10.25
N ARG A 301 14.24 -11.53 -9.66
CA ARG A 301 14.18 -12.86 -9.03
C ARG A 301 14.59 -12.74 -7.58
N SER A 302 14.14 -13.68 -6.77
CA SER A 302 14.54 -13.77 -5.37
C SER A 302 14.98 -15.19 -5.03
N LEU A 303 16.08 -15.29 -4.27
CA LEU A 303 16.55 -16.53 -3.67
C LEU A 303 15.81 -16.86 -2.36
N LEU A 304 15.10 -15.88 -1.80
CA LEU A 304 14.44 -15.98 -0.49
C LEU A 304 12.96 -16.38 -0.61
N LEU A 305 12.15 -15.49 -1.18
CA LEU A 305 10.74 -15.75 -1.46
C LEU A 305 10.39 -15.12 -2.82
N SER A 306 10.10 -15.97 -3.80
CA SER A 306 9.81 -15.58 -5.17
C SER A 306 8.30 -15.64 -5.47
N ASP A 307 7.90 -14.94 -6.53
CA ASP A 307 6.56 -14.96 -7.14
C ASP A 307 6.34 -16.14 -8.10
N GLY A 308 7.31 -17.06 -8.21
CA GLY A 308 7.21 -18.23 -9.09
C GLY A 308 6.20 -19.28 -8.62
N ALA A 309 5.73 -19.22 -7.38
CA ALA A 309 4.69 -20.10 -6.87
C ALA A 309 3.29 -19.65 -7.33
N SER A 310 2.34 -20.59 -7.34
CA SER A 310 0.91 -20.29 -7.45
C SER A 310 0.43 -19.49 -6.25
N PRO A 311 -0.66 -18.71 -6.35
CA PRO A 311 -1.27 -18.08 -5.19
C PRO A 311 -1.61 -19.05 -4.08
N TYR A 312 -1.43 -18.62 -2.84
CA TYR A 312 -1.62 -19.44 -1.64
C TYR A 312 -2.28 -18.62 -0.51
N PRO A 313 -3.00 -19.29 0.40
CA PRO A 313 -3.49 -18.64 1.62
C PRO A 313 -2.32 -18.19 2.49
N TYR A 314 -2.42 -16.98 3.04
CA TYR A 314 -1.42 -16.48 3.95
C TYR A 314 -2.01 -15.55 5.03
N VAL A 315 -1.31 -15.48 6.15
CA VAL A 315 -1.42 -14.44 7.15
C VAL A 315 -0.10 -13.67 7.15
N LYS A 316 -0.16 -12.37 6.95
CA LYS A 316 1.02 -11.50 6.90
C LYS A 316 0.88 -10.36 7.90
N LEU A 317 1.83 -10.25 8.81
CA LEU A 317 1.92 -9.17 9.77
C LEU A 317 3.11 -8.27 9.42
N ASN A 318 2.84 -7.02 9.10
CA ASN A 318 3.86 -6.00 8.93
C ASN A 318 3.87 -5.08 10.16
N THR A 319 5.03 -4.94 10.78
CA THR A 319 5.27 -3.96 11.83
C THR A 319 6.30 -2.96 11.34
N THR A 320 5.92 -1.69 11.26
CA THR A 320 6.78 -0.62 10.73
C THR A 320 6.94 0.48 11.78
N PHE A 321 8.16 0.77 12.15
CA PHE A 321 8.47 1.84 13.08
C PHE A 321 9.92 2.30 12.87
N TRP A 322 10.17 3.58 13.09
CA TRP A 322 11.49 4.16 12.95
C TRP A 322 12.11 3.84 11.57
N LYS A 323 13.24 3.16 11.51
CA LYS A 323 13.96 2.70 10.30
C LYS A 323 13.72 1.23 9.99
N ILE A 324 12.76 0.59 10.62
CA ILE A 324 12.54 -0.86 10.59
C ILE A 324 11.17 -1.17 9.99
N LYS A 325 11.14 -2.15 9.10
CA LYS A 325 9.95 -2.90 8.74
C LYS A 325 10.19 -4.37 9.00
N TYR A 326 9.36 -4.95 9.84
CA TYR A 326 9.40 -6.36 10.17
C TYR A 326 8.15 -7.05 9.62
N THR A 327 8.37 -8.01 8.74
CA THR A 327 7.33 -8.76 8.04
C THR A 327 7.35 -10.22 8.49
N ASN A 328 6.22 -10.70 9.00
CA ASN A 328 6.00 -12.12 9.32
C ASN A 328 4.97 -12.67 8.35
N ILE A 329 5.23 -13.83 7.75
CA ILE A 329 4.35 -14.47 6.77
C ILE A 329 4.17 -15.93 7.16
N TYR A 330 2.91 -16.33 7.32
CA TYR A 330 2.49 -17.71 7.58
C TYR A 330 1.66 -18.19 6.40
N THR A 331 2.02 -19.33 5.82
CA THR A 331 1.40 -19.79 4.56
C THR A 331 1.02 -21.26 4.61
N TRP A 332 -0.04 -21.56 3.86
CA TRP A 332 -0.55 -22.91 3.61
C TRP A 332 -0.38 -23.21 2.12
N LEU A 333 0.54 -24.12 1.82
CA LEU A 333 0.94 -24.41 0.43
C LEU A 333 0.48 -25.82 0.05
N LYS A 334 0.40 -26.08 -1.25
CA LYS A 334 0.24 -27.42 -1.79
C LYS A 334 1.59 -27.98 -2.24
N ASP A 335 1.85 -29.22 -1.90
CA ASP A 335 2.98 -29.97 -2.41
C ASP A 335 2.51 -30.72 -3.66
N VAL A 336 2.98 -30.25 -4.80
CA VAL A 336 2.53 -30.73 -6.12
C VAL A 336 3.38 -31.87 -6.65
N ARG A 337 4.33 -32.39 -5.88
CA ARG A 337 5.16 -33.50 -6.30
C ARG A 337 4.31 -34.77 -6.44
N PRO A 338 4.51 -35.56 -7.51
CA PRO A 338 3.74 -36.78 -7.74
C PRO A 338 3.83 -37.79 -6.58
N GLU A 339 4.99 -37.86 -5.92
CA GLU A 339 5.28 -38.85 -4.84
C GLU A 339 4.45 -38.61 -3.59
N VAL A 340 3.92 -37.42 -3.38
CA VAL A 340 3.12 -37.07 -2.20
C VAL A 340 1.66 -36.79 -2.53
N THR A 341 1.24 -37.09 -3.76
CA THR A 341 -0.15 -36.94 -4.19
C THR A 341 -0.91 -38.22 -3.94
N LEU A 342 -1.86 -38.19 -2.99
CA LEU A 342 -2.74 -39.29 -2.64
C LEU A 342 -4.16 -38.98 -3.11
N ASP A 343 -4.87 -40.01 -3.59
CA ASP A 343 -6.29 -39.91 -3.98
C ASP A 343 -6.62 -38.69 -4.87
N ARG A 344 -5.70 -38.33 -5.76
CA ARG A 344 -5.80 -37.12 -6.64
C ARG A 344 -5.80 -35.80 -5.90
N THR A 345 -5.39 -35.78 -4.64
CA THR A 345 -5.23 -34.55 -3.84
C THR A 345 -3.75 -34.27 -3.58
N TYR A 346 -3.40 -33.03 -3.47
CA TYR A 346 -2.04 -32.58 -3.14
C TYR A 346 -1.84 -32.52 -1.64
N ALA A 347 -0.72 -33.01 -1.17
CA ALA A 347 -0.34 -32.87 0.23
C ALA A 347 -0.22 -31.37 0.61
N THR A 348 -0.47 -31.06 1.86
CA THR A 348 -0.30 -29.73 2.41
C THR A 348 1.09 -29.58 3.02
N LYS A 349 1.73 -28.44 2.78
CA LYS A 349 2.94 -27.99 3.48
C LYS A 349 2.74 -26.57 4.02
N TYR A 350 3.50 -26.24 5.02
CA TYR A 350 3.40 -24.97 5.73
C TYR A 350 4.73 -24.25 5.68
N VAL A 351 4.65 -22.91 5.69
CA VAL A 351 5.84 -22.07 5.78
C VAL A 351 5.57 -20.94 6.77
N ALA A 352 6.51 -20.73 7.67
CA ALA A 352 6.60 -19.55 8.50
C ALA A 352 7.88 -18.80 8.13
N SER A 353 7.76 -17.52 7.85
CA SER A 353 8.89 -16.67 7.42
C SER A 353 8.93 -15.37 8.19
N HIS A 354 10.12 -14.91 8.49
CA HIS A 354 10.40 -13.58 9.02
C HIS A 354 11.30 -12.81 8.07
N TYR A 355 11.05 -11.53 7.92
CA TYR A 355 11.94 -10.64 7.22
C TYR A 355 12.06 -9.30 7.94
N LEU A 356 13.23 -9.02 8.47
CA LEU A 356 13.58 -7.75 9.10
C LEU A 356 14.32 -6.87 8.11
N SER A 357 13.76 -5.73 7.74
CA SER A 357 14.41 -4.73 6.89
C SER A 357 14.76 -3.50 7.73
N LEU A 358 16.01 -3.08 7.69
CA LEU A 358 16.56 -1.95 8.42
C LEU A 358 17.24 -0.95 7.49
N ASN A 359 16.79 0.29 7.48
CA ASN A 359 17.50 1.40 6.84
C ASN A 359 18.63 1.89 7.75
N VAL A 360 19.82 1.31 7.60
CA VAL A 360 21.00 1.59 8.42
C VAL A 360 21.43 3.05 8.27
N THR A 361 21.49 3.52 7.02
CA THR A 361 21.80 4.91 6.67
C THR A 361 20.86 5.40 5.57
N LYS A 362 20.98 6.67 5.17
CA LYS A 362 20.26 7.21 3.99
C LYS A 362 20.44 6.39 2.72
N LYS A 363 21.55 5.67 2.62
CA LYS A 363 21.95 4.94 1.42
C LYS A 363 21.92 3.43 1.56
N LEU A 364 22.02 2.90 2.77
CA LEU A 364 22.18 1.46 3.03
C LEU A 364 20.96 0.90 3.72
N ASN A 365 20.32 -0.08 3.09
CA ASN A 365 19.31 -0.95 3.68
C ASN A 365 19.91 -2.37 3.79
N LEU A 366 19.72 -2.99 4.95
CA LEU A 366 20.05 -4.39 5.21
C LEU A 366 18.77 -5.14 5.58
N GLY A 367 18.69 -6.40 5.18
CA GLY A 367 17.58 -7.28 5.53
C GLY A 367 18.06 -8.64 6.00
N PHE A 368 17.34 -9.18 6.99
CA PHE A 368 17.54 -10.52 7.53
C PHE A 368 16.30 -11.34 7.28
N PHE A 369 16.47 -12.50 6.67
CA PHE A 369 15.39 -13.41 6.33
C PHE A 369 15.59 -14.75 7.02
N GLU A 370 14.54 -15.27 7.60
CA GLU A 370 14.47 -16.62 8.11
C GLU A 370 13.15 -17.25 7.68
N SER A 371 13.18 -18.50 7.28
CA SER A 371 12.01 -19.28 6.91
C SER A 371 12.16 -20.72 7.32
N VAL A 372 11.07 -21.32 7.81
CA VAL A 372 10.96 -22.75 8.06
C VAL A 372 9.82 -23.32 7.26
N VAL A 373 10.09 -24.43 6.56
CA VAL A 373 9.13 -25.15 5.72
C VAL A 373 8.95 -26.54 6.27
N TRP A 374 7.72 -26.98 6.51
CA TRP A 374 7.41 -28.34 6.95
C TRP A 374 6.18 -28.92 6.25
N THR A 375 6.11 -30.24 6.22
CA THR A 375 5.01 -30.97 5.61
C THR A 375 4.01 -31.43 6.68
N ASN A 376 2.81 -31.80 6.23
CA ASN A 376 1.76 -32.37 7.11
C ASN A 376 1.96 -33.85 7.42
N GLN A 377 3.19 -34.34 7.45
CA GLN A 377 3.46 -35.73 7.85
C GLN A 377 3.04 -35.98 9.29
N ASN A 378 2.47 -37.15 9.54
CA ASN A 378 1.94 -37.52 10.84
C ASN A 378 0.85 -36.58 11.39
N ASP A 379 0.05 -36.00 10.50
CA ASP A 379 -1.01 -35.05 10.85
C ASP A 379 -0.55 -33.91 11.75
N ARG A 380 0.71 -33.46 11.59
CA ARG A 380 1.32 -32.40 12.38
C ARG A 380 0.55 -31.07 12.29
N GLY A 381 -0.11 -30.84 11.17
CA GLY A 381 -0.82 -29.58 10.95
C GLY A 381 0.10 -28.35 10.93
N PHE A 382 -0.50 -27.20 11.15
CA PHE A 382 0.23 -25.95 11.35
C PHE A 382 0.79 -25.90 12.77
N ASP A 383 2.10 -25.83 12.90
CA ASP A 383 2.78 -25.86 14.18
C ASP A 383 2.77 -24.48 14.85
N MET A 384 2.03 -24.37 15.94
CA MET A 384 1.86 -23.13 16.69
C MET A 384 3.17 -22.62 17.32
N SER A 385 4.20 -23.44 17.43
CA SER A 385 5.52 -23.02 17.90
C SER A 385 6.17 -21.96 17.02
N PHE A 386 5.76 -21.90 15.74
CA PHE A 386 6.26 -20.90 14.77
C PHE A 386 5.38 -19.65 14.65
N VAL A 387 4.33 -19.50 15.48
CA VAL A 387 3.46 -18.31 15.44
C VAL A 387 4.10 -17.10 16.14
N ASN A 388 5.03 -17.32 17.06
CA ASN A 388 5.70 -16.22 17.76
C ASN A 388 6.46 -15.34 16.75
N PRO A 389 6.10 -14.06 16.59
CA PRO A 389 6.67 -13.22 15.53
C PRO A 389 8.08 -12.69 15.84
N ILE A 390 8.65 -13.00 16.99
CA ILE A 390 9.94 -12.43 17.46
C ILE A 390 11.02 -13.47 17.60
N ILE A 391 10.64 -14.75 17.72
CA ILE A 391 11.58 -15.84 17.99
C ILE A 391 12.34 -16.27 16.72
N PHE A 392 13.58 -16.69 16.90
CA PHE A 392 14.32 -17.36 15.82
C PHE A 392 13.74 -18.76 15.60
N TYR A 393 13.20 -19.01 14.42
CA TYR A 393 12.56 -20.28 14.05
C TYR A 393 13.53 -21.45 14.05
N ARG A 394 14.76 -21.20 13.67
CA ARG A 394 15.80 -22.25 13.69
C ARG A 394 16.04 -22.81 15.08
N ALA A 395 16.00 -21.96 16.11
CA ALA A 395 16.12 -22.42 17.48
C ALA A 395 14.93 -23.28 17.92
N VAL A 396 13.71 -22.91 17.51
CA VAL A 396 12.48 -23.67 17.79
C VAL A 396 12.48 -24.99 17.05
N GLU A 397 12.87 -24.99 15.78
CA GLU A 397 12.96 -26.21 14.96
C GLU A 397 13.92 -27.22 15.58
N PHE A 398 15.07 -26.76 16.03
CA PHE A 398 16.04 -27.63 16.73
C PHE A 398 15.47 -28.26 18.01
N GLY A 399 14.68 -27.51 18.76
CA GLY A 399 14.03 -27.98 19.98
C GLY A 399 12.89 -28.95 19.74
N SER A 400 12.23 -28.88 18.56
CA SER A 400 11.07 -29.74 18.26
C SER A 400 11.45 -31.10 17.69
N SER A 401 12.39 -31.17 16.77
CA SER A 401 12.97 -32.39 16.17
C SER A 401 14.00 -32.04 15.12
N SER A 402 15.08 -32.79 15.04
CA SER A 402 16.13 -32.63 14.01
C SER A 402 15.66 -32.93 12.55
N ARG A 403 14.41 -33.38 12.38
CA ARG A 403 13.83 -33.72 11.07
C ARG A 403 12.50 -33.00 10.81
N SER A 404 12.21 -31.97 11.56
CA SER A 404 10.87 -31.37 11.56
C SER A 404 10.60 -30.39 10.40
N GLY A 405 11.59 -30.03 9.60
CA GLY A 405 11.42 -29.13 8.46
C GLY A 405 12.75 -28.71 7.83
N ASN A 406 12.68 -27.84 6.84
CA ASN A 406 13.83 -27.17 6.22
C ASN A 406 13.86 -25.71 6.64
N ALA A 407 15.00 -25.24 7.13
CA ALA A 407 15.23 -23.83 7.42
C ALA A 407 16.06 -23.16 6.33
N LEU A 408 15.67 -21.95 5.96
CA LEU A 408 16.40 -21.08 5.06
C LEU A 408 16.74 -19.79 5.80
N LEU A 409 18.01 -19.45 5.86
CA LEU A 409 18.50 -18.16 6.36
C LEU A 409 19.04 -17.34 5.21
N GLY A 410 18.77 -16.06 5.21
CA GLY A 410 19.19 -15.16 4.14
C GLY A 410 19.46 -13.75 4.59
N LEU A 411 20.28 -13.08 3.79
CA LEU A 411 20.61 -11.68 3.95
C LEU A 411 20.25 -10.94 2.65
N THR A 412 19.76 -9.72 2.79
CA THR A 412 19.63 -8.79 1.67
C THR A 412 20.41 -7.53 1.95
N SER A 413 20.94 -6.92 0.92
CA SER A 413 21.59 -5.62 1.01
C SER A 413 21.19 -4.77 -0.18
N LYS A 414 20.85 -3.51 0.05
CA LYS A 414 20.66 -2.52 -1.00
C LYS A 414 21.42 -1.25 -0.66
N TYR A 415 22.25 -0.80 -1.60
CA TYR A 415 23.02 0.42 -1.49
C TYR A 415 22.62 1.42 -2.58
N LYS A 416 22.07 2.55 -2.17
CA LYS A 416 21.70 3.66 -3.05
C LYS A 416 22.94 4.52 -3.28
N PHE A 417 23.62 4.33 -4.40
CA PHE A 417 24.82 5.10 -4.74
C PHE A 417 24.45 6.58 -4.92
N ASN A 418 23.43 6.83 -5.72
CA ASN A 418 22.78 8.12 -5.91
C ASN A 418 21.28 7.91 -6.20
N ASN A 419 20.56 8.93 -6.63
CA ASN A 419 19.11 8.85 -6.93
C ASN A 419 18.79 8.07 -8.22
N GLN A 420 19.79 7.72 -9.03
CA GLN A 420 19.61 7.01 -10.31
C GLN A 420 20.18 5.60 -10.29
N VAL A 421 21.13 5.33 -9.39
CA VAL A 421 21.85 4.04 -9.35
C VAL A 421 21.81 3.46 -7.95
N ASN A 422 21.33 2.24 -7.86
CA ASN A 422 21.41 1.43 -6.65
C ASN A 422 21.89 0.02 -6.95
N PHE A 423 22.55 -0.57 -5.97
CA PHE A 423 23.04 -1.95 -6.01
C PHE A 423 22.26 -2.76 -4.98
N TYR A 424 21.88 -3.97 -5.32
CA TYR A 424 21.23 -4.89 -4.40
C TYR A 424 21.83 -6.30 -4.56
N GLY A 425 21.73 -7.10 -3.48
CA GLY A 425 22.19 -8.48 -3.44
C GLY A 425 21.45 -9.29 -2.38
N GLN A 426 21.53 -10.60 -2.56
CA GLN A 426 20.98 -11.59 -1.64
C GLN A 426 22.00 -12.68 -1.39
#